data_b56282af3ee6b8ffcc386643bd8472df
#
_entry.id   b56282af3ee6b8ffcc386643bd8472df
#
_cell.length_a   1.000
_cell.length_b   1.000
_cell.length_c   1.000
_cell.angle_alpha   90.00
_cell.angle_beta   90.00
_cell.angle_gamma   90.00
#
_symmetry.space_group_name_H-M   'P 1'
#
loop_
_entity.id
_entity.type
_entity.pdbx_description
1 polymer ?
#
loop_
_entity_poly.entity_id
_entity_poly.type
_entity_poly.pdbx_seq_one_letter_code
_entity_poly.pdbx_strand_id
1 'polypeptide(L)'
;MQPTKKILIISYYWPPAGGPGVQRWLKFVKYLPDFNIEPYVYIPENPTYPLLDEKLVSEVSEKAIIIKQPIFEPYGLASVFSKNKTKKISSGIIPNQKKQSFVEKAMLWIRGNVFIPDARVFWVNPSVTFLKKYLKEHQIDTIITTGPPHSLHLIGLQLKKELNITWLADFRDPWTTIGYHKQLKLSSWAANKHKALEKEVMNSCDQLIVTSPTTKTEFQAITSKPIEVITNGYDVEQVSKKTLDEKFTLAHIGSFLSARNPQILWKALRELTEENSEFNQQLQLKLIGAVSAEVLQSIKEFKLENHVNLLGYMPHNEAIIEQRSSQVLMLIEIDSEETKCIIPGKLFEYMVSERPIIAIGPENADFAQIIKETNTGTFFKYNEFDALKKQILTCFEQFQQHNLKVYPVSLQQYSRKSLTEKLSKLLNSKF
;
A
#
# COMPACT_ATOMS: atom_id res chain seq x y z
N MET A 1 9.22 -35.50 11.29
CA MET A 1 8.66 -34.18 10.88
C MET A 1 9.22 -33.15 11.85
N GLN A 2 9.72 -32.03 11.36
CA GLN A 2 10.09 -30.92 12.27
C GLN A 2 8.80 -30.41 12.94
N PRO A 3 8.84 -30.05 14.23
CA PRO A 3 7.67 -29.49 14.91
C PRO A 3 7.22 -28.21 14.21
N THR A 4 5.93 -28.03 14.05
CA THR A 4 5.33 -26.83 13.44
C THR A 4 5.65 -25.62 14.30
N LYS A 5 6.27 -24.59 13.74
CA LYS A 5 6.61 -23.37 14.46
C LYS A 5 5.35 -22.51 14.63
N LYS A 6 5.04 -22.12 15.85
CA LYS A 6 3.94 -21.20 16.17
C LYS A 6 4.43 -19.76 16.13
N ILE A 7 3.69 -18.87 15.49
CA ILE A 7 3.98 -17.44 15.49
C ILE A 7 2.73 -16.62 15.81
N LEU A 8 2.88 -15.51 16.51
CA LEU A 8 1.81 -14.55 16.72
C LEU A 8 2.00 -13.31 15.84
N ILE A 9 1.00 -12.98 15.04
CA ILE A 9 0.96 -11.79 14.20
C ILE A 9 0.01 -10.79 14.85
N ILE A 10 0.50 -9.61 15.23
CA ILE A 10 -0.27 -8.53 15.83
C ILE A 10 -0.62 -7.54 14.73
N SER A 11 -1.90 -7.50 14.35
CA SER A 11 -2.41 -6.65 13.28
C SER A 11 -3.65 -5.87 13.72
N TYR A 12 -3.78 -4.63 13.27
CA TYR A 12 -5.01 -3.86 13.44
C TYR A 12 -5.97 -4.10 12.27
N TYR A 13 -5.46 -4.03 11.04
CA TYR A 13 -6.25 -4.22 9.83
C TYR A 13 -6.34 -5.71 9.49
N TRP A 14 -7.55 -6.25 9.56
CA TRP A 14 -7.88 -7.64 9.25
C TRP A 14 -9.29 -7.72 8.65
N PRO A 15 -9.63 -8.71 7.81
CA PRO A 15 -11.00 -8.85 7.31
C PRO A 15 -12.06 -8.74 8.42
N PRO A 16 -13.15 -7.97 8.21
CA PRO A 16 -13.64 -7.40 6.96
C PRO A 16 -13.06 -6.03 6.56
N ALA A 17 -11.96 -5.55 7.14
CA ALA A 17 -11.30 -4.37 6.63
C ALA A 17 -10.83 -4.58 5.19
N GLY A 18 -10.96 -3.55 4.34
CA GLY A 18 -10.45 -3.52 2.98
C GLY A 18 -9.12 -2.76 2.85
N GLY A 19 -8.52 -2.88 1.67
CA GLY A 19 -7.34 -2.12 1.28
C GLY A 19 -6.00 -2.88 1.34
N PRO A 20 -4.91 -2.29 0.80
CA PRO A 20 -3.64 -2.97 0.59
C PRO A 20 -3.00 -3.52 1.87
N GLY A 21 -3.18 -2.82 2.99
CA GLY A 21 -2.61 -3.21 4.29
C GLY A 21 -3.20 -4.50 4.84
N VAL A 22 -4.45 -4.83 4.49
CA VAL A 22 -5.10 -6.10 4.86
C VAL A 22 -4.57 -7.22 3.98
N GLN A 23 -4.53 -7.01 2.67
CA GLN A 23 -4.13 -8.01 1.68
C GLN A 23 -2.76 -8.64 1.99
N ARG A 24 -1.78 -7.83 2.41
CA ARG A 24 -0.43 -8.29 2.73
C ARG A 24 -0.45 -9.41 3.77
N TRP A 25 -1.01 -9.16 4.95
CA TRP A 25 -0.99 -10.13 6.05
C TRP A 25 -2.01 -11.25 5.88
N LEU A 26 -3.16 -10.97 5.27
CA LEU A 26 -4.12 -12.01 4.90
C LEU A 26 -3.45 -13.10 4.03
N LYS A 27 -2.66 -12.68 3.04
CA LYS A 27 -1.99 -13.61 2.13
C LYS A 27 -0.76 -14.28 2.74
N PHE A 28 0.03 -13.59 3.57
CA PHE A 28 1.07 -14.27 4.34
C PHE A 28 0.49 -15.36 5.23
N VAL A 29 -0.55 -15.07 5.99
CA VAL A 29 -1.23 -16.04 6.85
C VAL A 29 -1.79 -17.22 6.05
N LYS A 30 -2.29 -16.99 4.84
CA LYS A 30 -2.76 -18.05 3.94
C LYS A 30 -1.66 -19.04 3.58
N TYR A 31 -0.44 -18.56 3.27
CA TYR A 31 0.65 -19.38 2.76
C TYR A 31 1.65 -19.87 3.82
N LEU A 32 1.70 -19.30 5.02
CA LEU A 32 2.60 -19.73 6.09
C LEU A 32 2.51 -21.22 6.44
N PRO A 33 1.31 -21.85 6.44
CA PRO A 33 1.18 -23.30 6.68
C PRO A 33 1.90 -24.16 5.64
N ASP A 34 2.10 -23.68 4.40
CA ASP A 34 2.88 -24.39 3.37
C ASP A 34 4.37 -24.52 3.75
N PHE A 35 4.83 -23.73 4.72
CA PHE A 35 6.21 -23.68 5.21
C PHE A 35 6.35 -24.17 6.65
N ASN A 36 5.41 -25.00 7.14
CA ASN A 36 5.37 -25.55 8.49
C ASN A 36 5.31 -24.48 9.60
N ILE A 37 4.60 -23.38 9.35
CA ILE A 37 4.37 -22.31 10.33
C ILE A 37 2.89 -22.19 10.60
N GLU A 38 2.51 -22.28 11.88
CA GLU A 38 1.13 -22.13 12.37
C GLU A 38 0.88 -20.67 12.77
N PRO A 39 0.03 -19.93 12.02
CA PRO A 39 -0.21 -18.53 12.29
C PRO A 39 -1.31 -18.30 13.30
N TYR A 40 -1.00 -17.59 14.38
CA TYR A 40 -1.91 -16.98 15.32
C TYR A 40 -2.03 -15.50 14.96
N VAL A 41 -3.24 -14.97 14.83
CA VAL A 41 -3.49 -13.58 14.43
C VAL A 41 -4.26 -12.86 15.51
N TYR A 42 -3.61 -11.91 16.17
CA TYR A 42 -4.18 -11.07 17.20
C TYR A 42 -4.70 -9.75 16.60
N ILE A 43 -5.99 -9.49 16.76
CA ILE A 43 -6.71 -8.36 16.16
C ILE A 43 -7.66 -7.71 17.16
N PRO A 44 -8.08 -6.44 16.92
CA PRO A 44 -9.16 -5.85 17.70
C PRO A 44 -10.51 -6.53 17.43
N GLU A 45 -11.36 -6.61 18.45
CA GLU A 45 -12.68 -7.21 18.35
C GLU A 45 -13.72 -6.24 17.75
N ASN A 46 -13.62 -4.96 18.10
CA ASN A 46 -14.58 -3.90 17.73
C ASN A 46 -13.89 -2.70 17.08
N PRO A 47 -13.12 -2.86 15.98
CA PRO A 47 -12.39 -1.77 15.35
C PRO A 47 -13.30 -0.89 14.51
N THR A 48 -12.87 0.38 14.34
CA THR A 48 -13.48 1.30 13.37
C THR A 48 -12.67 1.31 12.09
N TYR A 49 -13.04 0.47 11.12
CA TYR A 49 -12.35 0.43 9.83
C TYR A 49 -12.86 1.52 8.87
N PRO A 50 -11.97 2.21 8.14
CA PRO A 50 -12.36 3.25 7.18
C PRO A 50 -12.99 2.68 5.90
N LEU A 51 -12.61 1.45 5.55
CA LEU A 51 -13.08 0.72 4.38
C LEU A 51 -13.41 -0.72 4.79
N LEU A 52 -14.55 -1.22 4.35
CA LEU A 52 -14.97 -2.60 4.55
C LEU A 52 -15.02 -3.34 3.22
N ASP A 53 -14.60 -4.59 3.23
CA ASP A 53 -14.69 -5.56 2.13
C ASP A 53 -15.03 -6.93 2.71
N GLU A 54 -16.31 -7.24 2.77
CA GLU A 54 -16.82 -8.49 3.34
C GLU A 54 -16.35 -9.74 2.57
N LYS A 55 -15.99 -9.59 1.29
CA LYS A 55 -15.49 -10.71 0.49
C LYS A 55 -14.19 -11.27 1.03
N LEU A 56 -13.35 -10.44 1.64
CA LEU A 56 -12.08 -10.86 2.22
C LEU A 56 -12.23 -11.81 3.41
N VAL A 57 -13.40 -11.86 4.04
CA VAL A 57 -13.67 -12.79 5.16
C VAL A 57 -13.57 -14.24 4.69
N SER A 58 -14.05 -14.55 3.49
CA SER A 58 -13.98 -15.89 2.92
C SER A 58 -12.55 -16.30 2.49
N GLU A 59 -11.62 -15.34 2.41
CA GLU A 59 -10.22 -15.62 2.10
C GLU A 59 -9.35 -15.93 3.34
N VAL A 60 -9.91 -15.76 4.54
CA VAL A 60 -9.20 -16.09 5.78
C VAL A 60 -8.96 -17.60 5.84
N SER A 61 -7.69 -17.98 5.99
CA SER A 61 -7.31 -19.40 6.07
C SER A 61 -7.94 -20.06 7.29
N GLU A 62 -8.58 -21.21 7.11
CA GLU A 62 -9.11 -22.05 8.22
C GLU A 62 -8.00 -22.55 9.16
N LYS A 63 -6.74 -22.55 8.70
CA LYS A 63 -5.58 -22.91 9.51
C LYS A 63 -5.07 -21.76 10.39
N ALA A 64 -5.65 -20.57 10.28
CA ALA A 64 -5.27 -19.41 11.09
C ALA A 64 -6.08 -19.36 12.38
N ILE A 65 -5.41 -19.19 13.52
CA ILE A 65 -6.07 -19.03 14.81
C ILE A 65 -6.26 -17.55 15.09
N ILE A 66 -7.51 -17.07 15.07
CA ILE A 66 -7.84 -15.66 15.24
C ILE A 66 -8.17 -15.37 16.70
N ILE A 67 -7.44 -14.42 17.28
CA ILE A 67 -7.57 -13.98 18.68
C ILE A 67 -8.07 -12.53 18.65
N LYS A 68 -9.19 -12.28 19.31
CA LYS A 68 -9.82 -10.96 19.36
C LYS A 68 -9.78 -10.38 20.77
N GLN A 69 -9.50 -9.07 20.84
CA GLN A 69 -9.55 -8.31 22.09
C GLN A 69 -10.24 -6.97 21.87
N PRO A 70 -11.09 -6.53 22.82
CA PRO A 70 -11.70 -5.20 22.75
C PRO A 70 -10.67 -4.08 22.62
N ILE A 71 -11.00 -3.07 21.80
CA ILE A 71 -10.20 -1.86 21.65
C ILE A 71 -11.02 -0.63 21.98
N PHE A 72 -10.41 0.32 22.69
CA PHE A 72 -10.96 1.65 22.87
C PHE A 72 -10.36 2.60 21.81
N GLU A 73 -11.23 3.18 20.97
CA GLU A 73 -10.85 4.15 19.97
C GLU A 73 -11.50 5.52 20.24
N PRO A 74 -10.73 6.57 20.56
CA PRO A 74 -11.26 7.89 20.89
C PRO A 74 -12.04 8.55 19.74
N TYR A 75 -11.77 8.16 18.50
CA TYR A 75 -12.49 8.67 17.32
C TYR A 75 -13.96 8.18 17.23
N GLY A 76 -14.31 7.08 17.89
CA GLY A 76 -15.70 6.64 18.01
C GLY A 76 -16.58 7.69 18.70
N LEU A 77 -16.05 8.40 19.68
CA LEU A 77 -16.73 9.51 20.36
C LEU A 77 -16.85 10.75 19.47
N ALA A 78 -15.85 11.05 18.64
CA ALA A 78 -15.88 12.19 17.73
C ALA A 78 -16.82 11.98 16.53
N SER A 79 -17.12 10.74 16.15
CA SER A 79 -18.04 10.40 15.05
C SER A 79 -19.48 10.76 15.35
N VAL A 80 -19.86 10.89 16.65
CA VAL A 80 -21.18 11.36 17.09
C VAL A 80 -21.42 12.80 16.63
N PHE A 81 -20.35 13.61 16.51
CA PHE A 81 -20.44 15.02 16.13
C PHE A 81 -20.27 15.32 14.63
N SER A 82 -19.75 14.40 13.82
CA SER A 82 -19.58 14.62 12.37
C SER A 82 -19.25 13.35 11.59
N LYS A 83 -20.25 12.51 11.28
CA LYS A 83 -20.10 11.20 10.62
C LYS A 83 -19.24 11.17 9.33
N ASN A 84 -19.34 12.18 8.47
CA ASN A 84 -18.64 12.18 7.18
C ASN A 84 -17.22 12.76 7.23
N LYS A 85 -16.92 13.67 8.15
CA LYS A 85 -15.60 14.30 8.26
C LYS A 85 -14.61 13.45 9.05
N THR A 86 -15.08 12.75 10.06
CA THR A 86 -14.26 11.89 10.92
C THR A 86 -13.76 10.64 10.18
N LYS A 87 -14.55 10.06 9.25
CA LYS A 87 -14.13 8.94 8.39
C LYS A 87 -12.94 9.28 7.49
N LYS A 88 -12.90 10.48 6.90
CA LYS A 88 -11.78 10.93 6.05
C LYS A 88 -10.46 11.05 6.83
N ILE A 89 -10.52 11.59 8.04
CA ILE A 89 -9.34 11.79 8.90
C ILE A 89 -8.81 10.44 9.43
N SER A 90 -9.71 9.52 9.79
CA SER A 90 -9.32 8.17 10.26
C SER A 90 -8.69 7.30 9.17
N SER A 91 -9.03 7.52 7.91
CA SER A 91 -8.47 6.79 6.75
C SER A 91 -7.07 7.24 6.32
N GLY A 92 -6.49 8.25 6.97
CA GLY A 92 -5.19 8.83 6.56
C GLY A 92 -5.28 9.78 5.36
N ILE A 93 -6.47 9.98 4.78
CA ILE A 93 -6.69 10.96 3.71
C ILE A 93 -6.82 12.35 4.35
N ILE A 94 -5.77 13.14 4.23
CA ILE A 94 -5.77 14.51 4.75
C ILE A 94 -6.30 15.46 3.67
N PRO A 95 -7.38 16.22 3.95
CA PRO A 95 -7.92 17.19 2.99
C PRO A 95 -6.90 18.28 2.65
N ASN A 96 -6.99 18.80 1.42
CA ASN A 96 -6.09 19.85 0.93
C ASN A 96 -6.00 21.03 1.90
N GLN A 97 -4.80 21.46 2.30
CA GLN A 97 -4.57 22.43 3.39
C GLN A 97 -5.31 23.77 3.21
N LYS A 98 -5.55 24.19 1.96
CA LYS A 98 -6.24 25.46 1.64
C LYS A 98 -7.75 25.48 2.00
N LYS A 99 -8.36 24.32 2.28
CA LYS A 99 -9.81 24.19 2.55
C LYS A 99 -10.14 23.59 3.93
N GLN A 100 -9.15 23.46 4.83
CA GLN A 100 -9.37 22.89 6.15
C GLN A 100 -10.06 23.90 7.12
N SER A 101 -11.15 23.46 7.72
CA SER A 101 -11.82 24.22 8.80
C SER A 101 -10.95 24.24 10.07
N PHE A 102 -11.25 25.19 10.97
CA PHE A 102 -10.54 25.29 12.26
C PHE A 102 -10.64 23.98 13.07
N VAL A 103 -11.81 23.34 13.04
CA VAL A 103 -12.06 22.06 13.74
C VAL A 103 -11.18 20.94 13.15
N GLU A 104 -11.06 20.86 11.82
CA GLU A 104 -10.18 19.87 11.17
C GLU A 104 -8.70 20.08 11.53
N LYS A 105 -8.27 21.34 11.61
CA LYS A 105 -6.90 21.69 12.05
C LYS A 105 -6.65 21.29 13.50
N ALA A 106 -7.61 21.54 14.39
CA ALA A 106 -7.53 21.15 15.81
C ALA A 106 -7.51 19.61 15.94
N MET A 107 -8.35 18.88 15.19
CA MET A 107 -8.36 17.42 15.20
C MET A 107 -7.05 16.81 14.70
N LEU A 108 -6.45 17.38 13.66
CA LEU A 108 -5.13 16.94 13.15
C LEU A 108 -4.04 17.21 14.18
N TRP A 109 -4.09 18.35 14.84
CA TRP A 109 -3.14 18.69 15.90
C TRP A 109 -3.25 17.72 17.09
N ILE A 110 -4.46 17.46 17.58
CA ILE A 110 -4.72 16.48 18.65
C ILE A 110 -4.22 15.09 18.24
N ARG A 111 -4.52 14.66 17.00
CA ARG A 111 -4.07 13.38 16.45
C ARG A 111 -2.55 13.19 16.52
N GLY A 112 -1.79 14.23 16.18
CA GLY A 112 -0.33 14.12 16.12
C GLY A 112 0.37 14.41 17.47
N ASN A 113 -0.24 15.20 18.35
CA ASN A 113 0.42 15.68 19.56
C ASN A 113 -0.05 15.00 20.86
N VAL A 114 -1.27 14.46 20.87
CA VAL A 114 -1.85 13.80 22.06
C VAL A 114 -1.82 12.29 21.90
N PHE A 115 -2.18 11.77 20.72
CA PHE A 115 -2.20 10.33 20.47
C PHE A 115 -0.89 9.87 19.79
N ILE A 116 0.14 9.62 20.58
CA ILE A 116 1.47 9.24 20.12
C ILE A 116 1.71 7.74 20.39
N PRO A 117 1.98 6.93 19.35
CA PRO A 117 2.19 7.28 17.94
C PRO A 117 0.92 7.50 17.13
N ASP A 118 -0.20 6.96 17.55
CA ASP A 118 -1.52 7.06 16.91
C ASP A 118 -2.63 6.73 17.93
N ALA A 119 -3.89 6.85 17.51
CA ALA A 119 -5.04 6.69 18.39
C ALA A 119 -5.26 5.27 18.95
N ARG A 120 -4.49 4.27 18.46
CA ARG A 120 -4.54 2.89 18.96
C ARG A 120 -3.61 2.66 20.15
N VAL A 121 -2.92 3.71 20.61
CA VAL A 121 -2.02 3.66 21.77
C VAL A 121 -2.71 3.11 23.03
N PHE A 122 -4.00 3.34 23.18
CA PHE A 122 -4.79 2.81 24.31
C PHE A 122 -4.96 1.28 24.29
N TRP A 123 -4.75 0.67 23.14
CA TRP A 123 -4.81 -0.79 23.02
C TRP A 123 -3.51 -1.48 23.46
N VAL A 124 -2.42 -0.72 23.62
CA VAL A 124 -1.10 -1.28 23.92
C VAL A 124 -1.11 -2.03 25.26
N ASN A 125 -1.42 -1.36 26.37
CA ASN A 125 -1.35 -1.97 27.70
C ASN A 125 -2.32 -3.16 27.89
N PRO A 126 -3.60 -3.08 27.49
CA PRO A 126 -4.50 -4.23 27.54
C PRO A 126 -3.97 -5.42 26.73
N SER A 127 -3.44 -5.16 25.51
CA SER A 127 -2.85 -6.20 24.66
C SER A 127 -1.65 -6.87 25.30
N VAL A 128 -0.73 -6.09 25.87
CA VAL A 128 0.47 -6.64 26.54
C VAL A 128 0.07 -7.53 27.73
N THR A 129 -0.86 -7.07 28.56
CA THR A 129 -1.35 -7.83 29.72
C THR A 129 -1.95 -9.18 29.29
N PHE A 130 -2.79 -9.18 28.28
CA PHE A 130 -3.39 -10.40 27.73
C PHE A 130 -2.35 -11.32 27.08
N LEU A 131 -1.54 -10.76 26.18
CA LEU A 131 -0.61 -11.54 25.37
C LEU A 131 0.54 -12.16 26.19
N LYS A 132 0.97 -11.54 27.28
CA LYS A 132 1.96 -12.13 28.19
C LYS A 132 1.53 -13.49 28.73
N LYS A 133 0.26 -13.63 29.07
CA LYS A 133 -0.31 -14.90 29.53
C LYS A 133 -0.49 -15.84 28.36
N TYR A 134 -1.10 -15.38 27.29
CA TYR A 134 -1.44 -16.18 26.11
C TYR A 134 -0.20 -16.81 25.46
N LEU A 135 0.88 -16.04 25.26
CA LEU A 135 2.13 -16.53 24.64
C LEU A 135 2.76 -17.67 25.47
N LYS A 136 2.74 -17.56 26.80
CA LYS A 136 3.24 -18.61 27.71
C LYS A 136 2.39 -19.87 27.66
N GLU A 137 1.07 -19.74 27.73
CA GLU A 137 0.12 -20.85 27.71
C GLU A 137 0.18 -21.65 26.41
N HIS A 138 0.35 -20.95 25.27
CA HIS A 138 0.40 -21.57 23.95
C HIS A 138 1.81 -21.89 23.45
N GLN A 139 2.85 -21.59 24.27
CA GLN A 139 4.25 -21.83 23.91
C GLN A 139 4.64 -21.15 22.60
N ILE A 140 4.26 -19.87 22.44
CA ILE A 140 4.60 -19.04 21.29
C ILE A 140 5.79 -18.14 21.69
N ASP A 141 6.92 -18.30 21.02
CA ASP A 141 8.18 -17.57 21.28
C ASP A 141 8.52 -16.56 20.22
N THR A 142 7.74 -16.50 19.15
CA THR A 142 8.02 -15.61 18.01
C THR A 142 6.78 -14.77 17.71
N ILE A 143 6.98 -13.44 17.66
CA ILE A 143 5.91 -12.49 17.33
C ILE A 143 6.29 -11.60 16.15
N ILE A 144 5.28 -11.16 15.41
CA ILE A 144 5.39 -10.14 14.38
C ILE A 144 4.41 -9.02 14.69
N THR A 145 4.87 -7.77 14.65
CA THR A 145 4.01 -6.60 14.70
C THR A 145 4.03 -5.89 13.35
N THR A 146 2.87 -5.46 12.83
CA THR A 146 2.78 -4.77 11.54
C THR A 146 2.18 -3.38 11.66
N GLY A 147 2.88 -2.38 11.20
CA GLY A 147 2.46 -0.96 11.21
C GLY A 147 2.46 -0.33 9.80
N PRO A 148 1.65 0.72 9.56
CA PRO A 148 0.77 1.39 10.51
C PRO A 148 -0.50 0.60 10.86
N PRO A 149 -1.14 0.82 12.05
CA PRO A 149 -0.80 1.77 13.11
C PRO A 149 0.50 1.40 13.82
N HIS A 150 1.33 2.39 14.14
CA HIS A 150 2.65 2.14 14.77
C HIS A 150 2.56 1.83 16.27
N SER A 151 1.40 2.07 16.91
CA SER A 151 1.11 1.61 18.27
C SER A 151 1.30 0.11 18.45
N LEU A 152 1.11 -0.68 17.39
CA LEU A 152 1.28 -2.14 17.45
C LEU A 152 2.74 -2.52 17.72
N HIS A 153 3.70 -1.73 17.23
CA HIS A 153 5.10 -1.93 17.55
C HIS A 153 5.41 -1.69 19.03
N LEU A 154 4.64 -0.83 19.71
CA LEU A 154 4.78 -0.63 21.16
C LEU A 154 4.31 -1.87 21.96
N ILE A 155 3.34 -2.64 21.44
CA ILE A 155 2.98 -3.94 22.02
C ILE A 155 4.18 -4.89 21.93
N GLY A 156 4.79 -5.01 20.74
CA GLY A 156 6.00 -5.82 20.54
C GLY A 156 7.15 -5.40 21.43
N LEU A 157 7.38 -4.09 21.53
CA LEU A 157 8.43 -3.51 22.37
C LEU A 157 8.28 -3.89 23.86
N GLN A 158 7.06 -3.78 24.41
CA GLN A 158 6.81 -4.12 25.81
C GLN A 158 6.90 -5.63 26.04
N LEU A 159 6.32 -6.45 25.14
CA LEU A 159 6.44 -7.90 25.23
C LEU A 159 7.91 -8.37 25.16
N LYS A 160 8.73 -7.80 24.28
CA LYS A 160 10.15 -8.12 24.14
C LYS A 160 10.96 -7.77 25.40
N LYS A 161 10.60 -6.66 26.10
CA LYS A 161 11.26 -6.26 27.35
C LYS A 161 10.93 -7.21 28.52
N GLU A 162 9.77 -7.86 28.49
CA GLU A 162 9.28 -8.65 29.61
C GLU A 162 9.35 -10.17 29.39
N LEU A 163 9.50 -10.60 28.13
CA LEU A 163 9.54 -12.00 27.73
C LEU A 163 10.76 -12.29 26.85
N ASN A 164 11.28 -13.52 26.97
CA ASN A 164 12.33 -13.99 26.08
C ASN A 164 11.72 -14.51 24.77
N ILE A 165 11.35 -13.57 23.88
CA ILE A 165 10.71 -13.86 22.60
C ILE A 165 11.52 -13.27 21.44
N THR A 166 11.38 -13.86 20.27
CA THR A 166 11.84 -13.28 18.99
C THR A 166 10.79 -12.34 18.44
N TRP A 167 11.17 -11.10 18.14
CA TRP A 167 10.26 -10.08 17.64
C TRP A 167 10.71 -9.52 16.30
N LEU A 168 9.85 -9.69 15.27
CA LEU A 168 9.99 -9.07 13.96
C LEU A 168 9.05 -7.87 13.86
N ALA A 169 9.56 -6.71 13.43
CA ALA A 169 8.77 -5.50 13.23
C ALA A 169 8.60 -5.21 11.73
N ASP A 170 7.38 -5.37 11.20
CA ASP A 170 7.03 -5.11 9.79
C ASP A 170 6.54 -3.69 9.61
N PHE A 171 7.39 -2.84 9.06
CA PHE A 171 7.10 -1.46 8.69
C PHE A 171 6.64 -1.42 7.23
N ARG A 172 5.31 -1.43 7.02
CA ARG A 172 4.73 -1.29 5.67
C ARG A 172 4.94 0.10 5.10
N ASP A 173 5.00 1.09 5.99
CA ASP A 173 5.33 2.48 5.71
C ASP A 173 6.33 2.99 6.76
N PRO A 174 7.22 3.94 6.42
CA PRO A 174 8.04 4.62 7.40
C PRO A 174 7.17 5.34 8.44
N TRP A 175 7.65 5.46 9.68
CA TRP A 175 6.85 6.09 10.73
C TRP A 175 6.97 7.62 10.69
N THR A 176 8.19 8.16 10.80
CA THR A 176 8.37 9.62 10.93
C THR A 176 8.75 10.31 9.61
N THR A 177 9.24 9.59 8.61
CA THR A 177 9.65 10.16 7.32
C THR A 177 8.55 10.18 6.27
N ILE A 178 7.44 9.48 6.47
CA ILE A 178 6.33 9.47 5.53
C ILE A 178 5.64 10.82 5.40
N GLY A 179 5.29 11.21 4.16
CA GLY A 179 4.81 12.56 3.84
C GLY A 179 3.58 13.03 4.64
N TYR A 180 2.63 12.14 4.99
CA TYR A 180 1.47 12.55 5.80
C TYR A 180 1.82 12.89 7.25
N HIS A 181 2.92 12.39 7.79
CA HIS A 181 3.36 12.71 9.16
C HIS A 181 3.71 14.19 9.31
N LYS A 182 4.31 14.79 8.29
CA LYS A 182 4.58 16.24 8.24
C LYS A 182 3.32 17.10 8.31
N GLN A 183 2.17 16.56 7.86
CA GLN A 183 0.90 17.29 7.85
C GLN A 183 0.20 17.33 9.23
N LEU A 184 0.67 16.55 10.20
CA LEU A 184 0.08 16.48 11.55
C LEU A 184 0.35 17.72 12.41
N LYS A 185 1.16 18.70 11.94
CA LYS A 185 1.51 19.94 12.66
C LYS A 185 2.02 19.67 14.07
N LEU A 186 3.03 18.80 14.17
CA LEU A 186 3.60 18.38 15.44
C LEU A 186 4.30 19.55 16.15
N SER A 187 4.13 19.62 17.47
CA SER A 187 5.01 20.38 18.34
C SER A 187 6.40 19.74 18.37
N SER A 188 7.44 20.49 18.73
CA SER A 188 8.80 19.97 18.85
C SER A 188 8.88 18.79 19.83
N TRP A 189 8.12 18.85 20.93
CA TRP A 189 8.03 17.75 21.89
C TRP A 189 7.43 16.48 21.26
N ALA A 190 6.29 16.59 20.56
CA ALA A 190 5.64 15.46 19.92
C ALA A 190 6.54 14.85 18.82
N ALA A 191 7.16 15.69 17.98
CA ALA A 191 8.08 15.26 16.94
C ALA A 191 9.26 14.46 17.52
N ASN A 192 9.88 14.96 18.60
CA ASN A 192 10.97 14.28 19.30
C ASN A 192 10.49 12.96 19.93
N LYS A 193 9.28 12.94 20.50
CA LYS A 193 8.69 11.73 21.08
C LYS A 193 8.45 10.65 20.03
N HIS A 194 7.91 11.00 18.86
CA HIS A 194 7.75 10.07 17.75
C HIS A 194 9.09 9.46 17.31
N LYS A 195 10.11 10.31 17.07
CA LYS A 195 11.45 9.86 16.68
C LYS A 195 12.11 8.97 17.74
N ALA A 196 11.95 9.30 19.00
CA ALA A 196 12.49 8.51 20.11
C ALA A 196 11.85 7.11 20.15
N LEU A 197 10.52 7.04 20.02
CA LEU A 197 9.78 5.76 19.99
C LEU A 197 10.14 4.92 18.75
N GLU A 198 10.19 5.53 17.57
CA GLU A 198 10.62 4.85 16.34
C GLU A 198 12.01 4.25 16.50
N LYS A 199 12.98 5.04 16.98
CA LYS A 199 14.34 4.58 17.23
C LYS A 199 14.39 3.46 18.29
N GLU A 200 13.62 3.56 19.36
CA GLU A 200 13.55 2.54 20.39
C GLU A 200 13.00 1.21 19.85
N VAL A 201 11.91 1.26 19.07
CA VAL A 201 11.32 0.10 18.40
C VAL A 201 12.34 -0.57 17.48
N MET A 202 12.98 0.22 16.59
CA MET A 202 13.93 -0.30 15.62
C MET A 202 15.18 -0.94 16.26
N ASN A 203 15.62 -0.45 17.40
CA ASN A 203 16.79 -0.99 18.09
C ASN A 203 16.46 -2.13 19.06
N SER A 204 15.19 -2.35 19.40
CA SER A 204 14.76 -3.39 20.35
C SER A 204 14.26 -4.66 19.66
N CYS A 205 13.76 -4.58 18.44
CA CYS A 205 13.35 -5.77 17.68
C CYS A 205 14.58 -6.59 17.25
N ASP A 206 14.37 -7.86 16.93
CA ASP A 206 15.44 -8.75 16.45
C ASP A 206 15.64 -8.59 14.95
N GLN A 207 14.56 -8.33 14.20
CA GLN A 207 14.56 -8.18 12.76
C GLN A 207 13.54 -7.12 12.33
N LEU A 208 13.93 -6.29 11.37
CA LEU A 208 13.04 -5.36 10.69
C LEU A 208 12.64 -5.92 9.32
N ILE A 209 11.38 -5.72 8.96
CA ILE A 209 10.87 -5.96 7.61
C ILE A 209 10.36 -4.62 7.09
N VAL A 210 10.76 -4.28 5.87
CA VAL A 210 10.33 -3.07 5.17
C VAL A 210 9.82 -3.43 3.77
N THR A 211 9.08 -2.52 3.14
CA THR A 211 8.46 -2.78 1.84
C THR A 211 9.28 -2.32 0.66
N SER A 212 10.36 -1.54 0.89
CA SER A 212 11.15 -0.97 -0.20
C SER A 212 12.65 -0.82 0.14
N PRO A 213 13.54 -0.83 -0.87
CA PRO A 213 14.97 -0.60 -0.70
C PRO A 213 15.31 0.77 -0.11
N THR A 214 14.62 1.82 -0.55
CA THR A 214 14.82 3.19 -0.01
C THR A 214 14.53 3.22 1.49
N THR A 215 13.40 2.64 1.95
CA THR A 215 13.10 2.55 3.39
C THR A 215 14.16 1.76 4.14
N LYS A 216 14.69 0.67 3.56
CA LYS A 216 15.82 -0.07 4.16
C LYS A 216 17.03 0.84 4.39
N THR A 217 17.41 1.62 3.38
CA THR A 217 18.56 2.55 3.46
C THR A 217 18.33 3.62 4.52
N GLU A 218 17.13 4.21 4.58
CA GLU A 218 16.76 5.20 5.61
C GLU A 218 16.88 4.59 7.03
N PHE A 219 16.39 3.37 7.23
CA PHE A 219 16.41 2.71 8.53
C PHE A 219 17.81 2.28 8.96
N GLN A 220 18.69 1.93 8.01
CA GLN A 220 20.11 1.63 8.29
C GLN A 220 20.85 2.83 8.90
N ALA A 221 20.39 4.06 8.68
CA ALA A 221 20.93 5.24 9.35
C ALA A 221 20.48 5.38 10.83
N ILE A 222 19.44 4.63 11.26
CA ILE A 222 18.85 4.71 12.60
C ILE A 222 19.26 3.51 13.47
N THR A 223 19.45 2.32 12.86
CA THR A 223 19.69 1.08 13.58
C THR A 223 20.71 0.18 12.86
N SER A 224 21.45 -0.62 13.63
CA SER A 224 22.31 -1.69 13.13
C SER A 224 21.61 -3.05 13.07
N LYS A 225 20.33 -3.13 13.43
CA LYS A 225 19.55 -4.37 13.37
C LYS A 225 19.40 -4.86 11.93
N PRO A 226 19.28 -6.16 11.69
CA PRO A 226 19.04 -6.69 10.35
C PRO A 226 17.74 -6.14 9.76
N ILE A 227 17.77 -5.74 8.49
CA ILE A 227 16.61 -5.21 7.77
C ILE A 227 16.42 -6.01 6.48
N GLU A 228 15.25 -6.62 6.31
CA GLU A 228 14.90 -7.35 5.11
C GLU A 228 13.81 -6.63 4.32
N VAL A 229 13.98 -6.56 2.99
CA VAL A 229 12.96 -6.00 2.09
C VAL A 229 12.04 -7.12 1.65
N ILE A 230 10.78 -7.06 2.07
CA ILE A 230 9.71 -7.93 1.57
C ILE A 230 8.59 -7.01 1.05
N THR A 231 8.49 -6.87 -0.25
CA THR A 231 7.51 -6.01 -0.92
C THR A 231 6.08 -6.52 -0.75
N ASN A 232 5.09 -5.76 -1.21
CA ASN A 232 3.81 -6.34 -1.57
C ASN A 232 3.99 -7.23 -2.80
N GLY A 233 2.93 -7.98 -3.15
CA GLY A 233 3.02 -8.91 -4.27
C GLY A 233 1.64 -9.20 -4.86
N TYR A 234 1.62 -10.06 -5.86
CA TYR A 234 0.42 -10.53 -6.53
C TYR A 234 0.08 -11.98 -6.15
N ASP A 235 -1.21 -12.33 -6.27
CA ASP A 235 -1.68 -13.71 -6.33
C ASP A 235 -2.02 -14.08 -7.78
N VAL A 236 -1.94 -15.37 -8.09
CA VAL A 236 -2.43 -15.89 -9.37
C VAL A 236 -3.95 -16.03 -9.26
N GLU A 237 -4.65 -14.99 -9.67
CA GLU A 237 -6.11 -15.04 -9.73
C GLU A 237 -6.57 -15.68 -11.04
N GLN A 238 -7.46 -16.65 -10.93
CA GLN A 238 -8.20 -17.19 -12.07
C GLN A 238 -9.29 -16.19 -12.45
N VAL A 239 -8.95 -15.26 -13.33
CA VAL A 239 -9.93 -14.33 -13.90
C VAL A 239 -10.22 -14.72 -15.34
N SER A 240 -11.49 -14.68 -15.72
CA SER A 240 -11.92 -14.94 -17.10
C SER A 240 -11.12 -14.10 -18.08
N LYS A 241 -10.63 -14.69 -19.15
CA LYS A 241 -10.00 -13.94 -20.25
C LYS A 241 -11.06 -13.03 -20.86
N LYS A 242 -10.82 -11.72 -20.86
CA LYS A 242 -11.60 -10.75 -21.62
C LYS A 242 -10.84 -10.39 -22.90
N THR A 243 -11.54 -10.11 -23.96
CA THR A 243 -10.95 -9.56 -25.18
C THR A 243 -10.34 -8.20 -24.91
N LEU A 244 -9.27 -7.88 -25.61
CA LEU A 244 -8.68 -6.54 -25.54
C LEU A 244 -9.65 -5.50 -26.06
N ASP A 245 -9.58 -4.29 -25.54
CA ASP A 245 -10.37 -3.17 -26.00
C ASP A 245 -10.07 -2.85 -27.47
N GLU A 246 -11.10 -2.56 -28.23
CA GLU A 246 -11.01 -2.21 -29.65
C GLU A 246 -10.36 -0.85 -29.87
N LYS A 247 -10.51 0.07 -28.89
CA LYS A 247 -9.84 1.38 -28.87
C LYS A 247 -8.49 1.30 -28.19
N PHE A 248 -7.63 2.27 -28.48
CA PHE A 248 -6.38 2.46 -27.78
C PHE A 248 -6.65 3.03 -26.38
N THR A 249 -6.83 2.13 -25.43
CA THR A 249 -7.16 2.49 -24.04
C THR A 249 -5.91 2.68 -23.19
N LEU A 250 -5.85 3.81 -22.46
CA LEU A 250 -4.93 4.05 -21.36
C LEU A 250 -5.74 3.99 -20.05
N ALA A 251 -5.49 3.00 -19.20
CA ALA A 251 -6.29 2.77 -18.02
C ALA A 251 -5.56 3.08 -16.72
N HIS A 252 -6.22 3.83 -15.82
CA HIS A 252 -5.81 4.00 -14.43
C HIS A 252 -6.82 3.34 -13.50
N ILE A 253 -6.36 2.39 -12.67
CA ILE A 253 -7.21 1.69 -11.71
C ILE A 253 -6.85 2.13 -10.30
N GLY A 254 -7.87 2.48 -9.51
CA GLY A 254 -7.78 2.97 -8.14
C GLY A 254 -7.94 4.48 -8.02
N SER A 255 -7.72 5.03 -6.82
CA SER A 255 -7.91 6.46 -6.56
C SER A 255 -6.90 7.32 -7.31
N PHE A 256 -7.41 8.28 -8.07
CA PHE A 256 -6.62 9.26 -8.82
C PHE A 256 -6.75 10.63 -8.16
N LEU A 257 -5.94 10.83 -7.12
CA LEU A 257 -5.99 12.03 -6.27
C LEU A 257 -5.23 13.21 -6.90
N SER A 258 -5.57 14.43 -6.50
CA SER A 258 -5.01 15.68 -7.02
C SER A 258 -3.48 15.76 -6.95
N ALA A 259 -2.86 15.18 -5.93
CA ALA A 259 -1.40 15.15 -5.82
C ALA A 259 -0.70 14.24 -6.86
N ARG A 260 -1.45 13.34 -7.51
CA ARG A 260 -0.98 12.45 -8.59
C ARG A 260 -1.37 12.94 -9.98
N ASN A 261 -1.69 14.23 -10.15
CA ASN A 261 -2.16 14.80 -11.42
C ASN A 261 -1.00 15.05 -12.40
N PRO A 262 -0.76 14.19 -13.41
CA PRO A 262 0.44 14.26 -14.28
C PRO A 262 0.23 15.21 -15.46
N GLN A 263 0.48 16.50 -15.27
CA GLN A 263 0.33 17.52 -16.32
C GLN A 263 1.10 17.17 -17.59
N ILE A 264 2.28 16.55 -17.44
CA ILE A 264 3.11 16.07 -18.54
C ILE A 264 2.37 15.05 -19.42
N LEU A 265 1.57 14.16 -18.82
CA LEU A 265 0.80 13.16 -19.56
C LEU A 265 -0.34 13.82 -20.35
N TRP A 266 -1.09 14.71 -19.69
CA TRP A 266 -2.19 15.41 -20.37
C TRP A 266 -1.68 16.23 -21.55
N LYS A 267 -0.54 16.91 -21.39
CA LYS A 267 0.11 17.65 -22.47
C LYS A 267 0.51 16.73 -23.62
N ALA A 268 1.16 15.60 -23.34
CA ALA A 268 1.56 14.65 -24.38
C ALA A 268 0.37 14.07 -25.15
N LEU A 269 -0.70 13.68 -24.46
CA LEU A 269 -1.92 13.20 -25.10
C LEU A 269 -2.60 14.29 -25.96
N ARG A 270 -2.63 15.53 -25.47
CA ARG A 270 -3.20 16.66 -26.23
C ARG A 270 -2.43 16.88 -27.54
N GLU A 271 -1.10 16.97 -27.49
CA GLU A 271 -0.30 17.15 -28.70
C GLU A 271 -0.49 15.98 -29.68
N LEU A 272 -0.51 14.73 -29.20
CA LEU A 272 -0.75 13.56 -30.06
C LEU A 272 -2.15 13.58 -30.72
N THR A 273 -3.18 14.04 -30.00
CA THR A 273 -4.53 14.18 -30.60
C THR A 273 -4.61 15.29 -31.66
N GLU A 274 -3.77 16.32 -31.56
CA GLU A 274 -3.69 17.38 -32.56
C GLU A 274 -2.86 16.99 -33.79
N GLU A 275 -1.79 16.23 -33.57
CA GLU A 275 -0.82 15.84 -34.63
C GLU A 275 -1.29 14.61 -35.41
N ASN A 276 -2.11 13.72 -34.83
CA ASN A 276 -2.49 12.45 -35.44
C ASN A 276 -4.02 12.24 -35.30
N SER A 277 -4.72 12.34 -36.42
CA SER A 277 -6.18 12.20 -36.48
C SER A 277 -6.65 10.79 -36.10
N GLU A 278 -5.89 9.73 -36.41
CA GLU A 278 -6.22 8.36 -36.08
C GLU A 278 -6.03 8.09 -34.57
N PHE A 279 -4.94 8.63 -33.98
CA PHE A 279 -4.76 8.63 -32.54
C PHE A 279 -5.93 9.33 -31.84
N ASN A 280 -6.35 10.49 -32.34
CA ASN A 280 -7.47 11.24 -31.79
C ASN A 280 -8.79 10.43 -31.82
N GLN A 281 -9.05 9.67 -32.87
CA GLN A 281 -10.26 8.83 -32.99
C GLN A 281 -10.21 7.60 -32.07
N GLN A 282 -9.04 7.02 -31.87
CA GLN A 282 -8.86 5.74 -31.16
C GLN A 282 -8.57 5.91 -29.67
N LEU A 283 -8.05 7.05 -29.24
CA LEU A 283 -7.71 7.28 -27.83
C LEU A 283 -8.92 7.15 -26.92
N GLN A 284 -8.77 6.39 -25.82
CA GLN A 284 -9.72 6.34 -24.71
C GLN A 284 -8.99 6.28 -23.37
N LEU A 285 -9.33 7.18 -22.45
CA LEU A 285 -8.83 7.22 -21.08
C LEU A 285 -9.82 6.50 -20.17
N LYS A 286 -9.52 5.31 -19.70
CA LYS A 286 -10.32 4.58 -18.70
C LYS A 286 -9.88 4.97 -17.29
N LEU A 287 -10.77 5.58 -16.52
CA LEU A 287 -10.53 5.97 -15.15
C LEU A 287 -11.46 5.17 -14.23
N ILE A 288 -10.87 4.25 -13.46
CA ILE A 288 -11.58 3.32 -12.58
C ILE A 288 -11.26 3.66 -11.14
N GLY A 289 -12.27 3.96 -10.34
CA GLY A 289 -12.15 4.40 -8.96
C GLY A 289 -12.47 5.88 -8.77
N ALA A 290 -12.10 6.44 -7.63
CA ALA A 290 -12.35 7.83 -7.30
C ALA A 290 -11.34 8.76 -8.02
N VAL A 291 -11.83 9.70 -8.82
CA VAL A 291 -11.02 10.71 -9.50
C VAL A 291 -11.30 12.08 -8.88
N SER A 292 -10.24 12.82 -8.53
CA SER A 292 -10.39 14.16 -7.95
C SER A 292 -10.84 15.20 -8.99
N ALA A 293 -11.52 16.24 -8.51
CA ALA A 293 -11.99 17.34 -9.36
C ALA A 293 -10.84 18.05 -10.09
N GLU A 294 -9.68 18.15 -9.45
CA GLU A 294 -8.49 18.77 -10.02
C GLU A 294 -7.91 17.99 -11.21
N VAL A 295 -7.98 16.65 -11.17
CA VAL A 295 -7.57 15.79 -12.30
C VAL A 295 -8.54 15.98 -13.47
N LEU A 296 -9.85 15.96 -13.20
CA LEU A 296 -10.87 16.18 -14.24
C LEU A 296 -10.78 17.58 -14.84
N GLN A 297 -10.47 18.58 -14.03
CA GLN A 297 -10.26 19.94 -14.50
C GLN A 297 -9.05 20.03 -15.44
N SER A 298 -7.92 19.39 -15.08
CA SER A 298 -6.74 19.35 -15.97
C SER A 298 -7.05 18.65 -17.30
N ILE A 299 -7.74 17.52 -17.27
CA ILE A 299 -8.14 16.81 -18.49
C ILE A 299 -8.96 17.72 -19.41
N LYS A 300 -9.89 18.53 -18.83
CA LYS A 300 -10.67 19.50 -19.58
C LYS A 300 -9.82 20.67 -20.11
N GLU A 301 -8.90 21.18 -19.33
CA GLU A 301 -7.96 22.26 -19.76
C GLU A 301 -7.12 21.81 -20.95
N PHE A 302 -6.73 20.54 -21.01
CA PHE A 302 -6.05 19.94 -22.16
C PHE A 302 -7.01 19.44 -23.26
N LYS A 303 -8.31 19.73 -23.18
CA LYS A 303 -9.34 19.35 -24.17
C LYS A 303 -9.39 17.85 -24.46
N LEU A 304 -9.22 17.03 -23.42
CA LEU A 304 -9.24 15.57 -23.50
C LEU A 304 -10.55 14.96 -22.95
N GLU A 305 -11.52 15.76 -22.55
CA GLU A 305 -12.78 15.31 -21.93
C GLU A 305 -13.59 14.33 -22.79
N ASN A 306 -13.54 14.49 -24.12
CA ASN A 306 -14.24 13.60 -25.06
C ASN A 306 -13.63 12.18 -25.15
N HIS A 307 -12.40 12.00 -24.66
CA HIS A 307 -11.71 10.71 -24.63
C HIS A 307 -11.89 9.97 -23.30
N VAL A 308 -12.50 10.60 -22.28
CA VAL A 308 -12.58 10.07 -20.93
C VAL A 308 -13.78 9.13 -20.76
N ASN A 309 -13.52 7.95 -20.21
CA ASN A 309 -14.50 7.02 -19.73
C ASN A 309 -14.33 6.86 -18.19
N LEU A 310 -15.25 7.47 -17.42
CA LEU A 310 -15.28 7.38 -15.96
C LEU A 310 -16.12 6.19 -15.55
N LEU A 311 -15.50 5.10 -15.12
CA LEU A 311 -16.17 3.86 -14.71
C LEU A 311 -16.52 3.84 -13.22
N GLY A 312 -16.00 4.80 -12.44
CA GLY A 312 -16.25 4.87 -11.01
C GLY A 312 -15.65 3.70 -10.22
N TYR A 313 -16.17 3.49 -9.02
CA TYR A 313 -15.76 2.35 -8.18
C TYR A 313 -16.40 1.05 -8.69
N MET A 314 -15.61 0.00 -8.78
CA MET A 314 -16.07 -1.34 -9.12
C MET A 314 -15.42 -2.39 -8.19
N PRO A 315 -16.02 -3.58 -8.04
CA PRO A 315 -15.42 -4.69 -7.30
C PRO A 315 -14.06 -5.10 -7.87
N HIS A 316 -13.18 -5.61 -7.00
CA HIS A 316 -11.80 -5.95 -7.36
C HIS A 316 -11.68 -6.91 -8.56
N ASN A 317 -12.49 -7.96 -8.60
CA ASN A 317 -12.52 -8.92 -9.71
C ASN A 317 -12.91 -8.26 -11.07
N GLU A 318 -13.83 -7.30 -11.05
CA GLU A 318 -14.21 -6.54 -12.24
C GLU A 318 -13.09 -5.58 -12.68
N ALA A 319 -12.44 -4.93 -11.71
CA ALA A 319 -11.29 -4.06 -11.96
C ALA A 319 -10.13 -4.83 -12.61
N ILE A 320 -9.86 -6.09 -12.20
CA ILE A 320 -8.86 -6.95 -12.84
C ILE A 320 -9.24 -7.29 -14.28
N ILE A 321 -10.53 -7.52 -14.56
CA ILE A 321 -10.99 -7.77 -15.93
C ILE A 321 -10.73 -6.54 -16.80
N GLU A 322 -11.11 -5.34 -16.35
CA GLU A 322 -10.86 -4.09 -17.06
C GLU A 322 -9.36 -3.80 -17.22
N GLN A 323 -8.54 -4.11 -16.22
CA GLN A 323 -7.10 -4.02 -16.29
C GLN A 323 -6.52 -4.88 -17.42
N ARG A 324 -6.93 -6.14 -17.53
CA ARG A 324 -6.44 -7.08 -18.54
C ARG A 324 -6.97 -6.79 -19.94
N SER A 325 -8.13 -6.15 -20.07
CA SER A 325 -8.68 -5.76 -21.39
C SER A 325 -8.07 -4.46 -21.93
N SER A 326 -7.53 -3.61 -21.07
CA SER A 326 -6.97 -2.32 -21.48
C SER A 326 -5.69 -2.49 -22.31
N GLN A 327 -5.42 -1.55 -23.23
CA GLN A 327 -4.25 -1.62 -24.08
C GLN A 327 -2.96 -1.23 -23.33
N VAL A 328 -3.02 -0.20 -22.51
CA VAL A 328 -1.90 0.32 -21.70
C VAL A 328 -2.39 0.62 -20.30
N LEU A 329 -1.56 0.37 -19.29
CA LEU A 329 -1.85 0.67 -17.89
C LEU A 329 -1.02 1.88 -17.40
N MET A 330 -1.68 2.82 -16.72
CA MET A 330 -1.04 4.01 -16.19
C MET A 330 -0.77 3.86 -14.69
N LEU A 331 0.49 3.92 -14.29
CA LEU A 331 0.93 3.93 -12.90
C LEU A 331 1.54 5.29 -12.56
N ILE A 332 0.86 6.07 -11.74
CA ILE A 332 1.27 7.43 -11.44
C ILE A 332 1.47 7.61 -9.95
N GLU A 333 2.64 8.11 -9.55
CA GLU A 333 2.96 8.44 -8.18
C GLU A 333 3.32 9.93 -8.03
N ILE A 334 3.19 10.46 -6.83
CA ILE A 334 3.46 11.87 -6.50
C ILE A 334 4.94 12.17 -6.75
N ASP A 335 5.24 13.34 -7.34
CA ASP A 335 6.62 13.80 -7.52
C ASP A 335 7.14 14.45 -6.22
N SER A 336 7.67 13.63 -5.33
CA SER A 336 8.31 14.11 -4.11
C SER A 336 9.35 13.12 -3.57
N GLU A 337 10.31 13.63 -2.80
CA GLU A 337 11.34 12.82 -2.15
C GLU A 337 10.74 11.76 -1.22
N GLU A 338 9.65 12.10 -0.50
CA GLU A 338 9.00 11.22 0.45
C GLU A 338 8.24 10.06 -0.21
N THR A 339 8.01 10.13 -1.52
CA THR A 339 7.28 9.09 -2.26
C THR A 339 8.18 8.15 -3.04
N LYS A 340 9.49 8.36 -3.06
CA LYS A 340 10.46 7.47 -3.70
C LYS A 340 10.39 6.04 -3.21
N CYS A 341 10.18 5.88 -1.90
CA CYS A 341 10.05 4.57 -1.25
C CYS A 341 8.68 3.90 -1.46
N ILE A 342 7.70 4.60 -2.04
CA ILE A 342 6.35 4.04 -2.24
C ILE A 342 6.34 3.12 -3.45
N ILE A 343 6.05 1.84 -3.19
CA ILE A 343 5.75 0.86 -4.24
C ILE A 343 4.25 0.63 -4.25
N PRO A 344 3.51 1.19 -5.21
CA PRO A 344 2.05 1.06 -5.26
C PRO A 344 1.63 -0.40 -5.37
N GLY A 345 0.69 -0.85 -4.53
CA GLY A 345 0.24 -2.25 -4.53
C GLY A 345 -0.30 -2.73 -5.89
N LYS A 346 -0.95 -1.83 -6.65
CA LYS A 346 -1.45 -2.10 -8.01
C LYS A 346 -0.35 -2.44 -9.03
N LEU A 347 0.91 -2.04 -8.78
CA LEU A 347 2.03 -2.41 -9.65
C LEU A 347 2.11 -3.91 -9.86
N PHE A 348 2.00 -4.69 -8.78
CA PHE A 348 2.15 -6.14 -8.84
C PHE A 348 1.02 -6.82 -9.62
N GLU A 349 -0.19 -6.26 -9.57
CA GLU A 349 -1.33 -6.72 -10.37
C GLU A 349 -1.13 -6.33 -11.84
N TYR A 350 -0.63 -5.12 -12.11
CA TYR A 350 -0.33 -4.64 -13.46
C TYR A 350 0.74 -5.50 -14.13
N MET A 351 1.79 -5.88 -13.40
CA MET A 351 2.89 -6.71 -13.94
C MET A 351 2.43 -8.05 -14.49
N VAL A 352 1.38 -8.65 -13.91
CA VAL A 352 0.81 -9.95 -14.35
C VAL A 352 -0.34 -9.82 -15.32
N SER A 353 -0.69 -8.61 -15.74
CA SER A 353 -1.76 -8.36 -16.71
C SER A 353 -1.33 -8.61 -18.17
N GLU A 354 -0.02 -8.74 -18.42
CA GLU A 354 0.58 -8.82 -19.75
C GLU A 354 0.33 -7.55 -20.60
N ARG A 355 0.02 -6.43 -19.95
CA ARG A 355 -0.20 -5.12 -20.60
C ARG A 355 0.95 -4.17 -20.29
N PRO A 356 1.44 -3.38 -21.27
CA PRO A 356 2.51 -2.43 -21.02
C PRO A 356 2.11 -1.39 -19.98
N ILE A 357 3.02 -1.11 -19.04
CA ILE A 357 2.85 -0.10 -18.01
C ILE A 357 3.58 1.18 -18.45
N ILE A 358 2.86 2.29 -18.53
CA ILE A 358 3.44 3.63 -18.56
C ILE A 358 3.41 4.17 -17.14
N ALA A 359 4.58 4.31 -16.54
CA ALA A 359 4.73 4.73 -15.15
C ALA A 359 5.33 6.14 -15.08
N ILE A 360 4.77 7.00 -14.22
CA ILE A 360 5.27 8.36 -13.99
C ILE A 360 5.45 8.55 -12.49
N GLY A 361 6.60 9.09 -12.09
CA GLY A 361 6.91 9.28 -10.67
C GLY A 361 8.18 10.09 -10.40
N PRO A 362 8.58 10.19 -9.12
CA PRO A 362 9.77 10.90 -8.73
C PRO A 362 11.04 10.21 -9.23
N GLU A 363 12.10 10.97 -9.37
CA GLU A 363 13.41 10.42 -9.71
C GLU A 363 13.89 9.40 -8.67
N ASN A 364 14.48 8.29 -9.14
CA ASN A 364 14.92 7.17 -8.30
C ASN A 364 13.81 6.48 -7.48
N ALA A 365 12.58 6.45 -7.99
CA ALA A 365 11.49 5.70 -7.36
C ALA A 365 11.77 4.20 -7.34
N ASP A 366 11.58 3.53 -6.19
CA ASP A 366 11.82 2.09 -6.04
C ASP A 366 11.00 1.25 -7.03
N PHE A 367 9.78 1.66 -7.34
CA PHE A 367 8.94 0.95 -8.32
C PHE A 367 9.45 1.05 -9.76
N ALA A 368 10.22 2.08 -10.11
CA ALA A 368 10.83 2.22 -11.43
C ALA A 368 11.84 1.10 -11.71
N GLN A 369 12.62 0.75 -10.69
CA GLN A 369 13.57 -0.36 -10.78
C GLN A 369 12.84 -1.71 -10.97
N ILE A 370 11.73 -1.94 -10.27
CA ILE A 370 10.91 -3.16 -10.43
C ILE A 370 10.39 -3.27 -11.86
N ILE A 371 9.82 -2.19 -12.43
CA ILE A 371 9.32 -2.18 -13.80
C ILE A 371 10.42 -2.54 -14.79
N LYS A 372 11.61 -1.95 -14.62
CA LYS A 372 12.78 -2.20 -15.47
C LYS A 372 13.26 -3.66 -15.36
N GLU A 373 13.44 -4.18 -14.14
CA GLU A 373 13.91 -5.54 -13.89
C GLU A 373 12.94 -6.61 -14.38
N THR A 374 11.65 -6.31 -14.39
CA THR A 374 10.61 -7.25 -14.80
C THR A 374 10.17 -7.09 -16.26
N ASN A 375 10.72 -6.10 -16.97
CA ASN A 375 10.34 -5.79 -18.35
C ASN A 375 8.82 -5.64 -18.55
N THR A 376 8.13 -5.00 -17.60
CA THR A 376 6.68 -4.87 -17.62
C THR A 376 6.19 -3.52 -18.15
N GLY A 377 7.09 -2.58 -18.42
CA GLY A 377 6.73 -1.26 -18.93
C GLY A 377 7.89 -0.30 -18.96
N THR A 378 7.57 1.00 -19.04
CA THR A 378 8.53 2.09 -19.07
C THR A 378 8.20 3.14 -18.02
N PHE A 379 9.21 3.59 -17.30
CA PHE A 379 9.12 4.65 -16.30
C PHE A 379 9.62 5.99 -16.85
N PHE A 380 8.93 7.06 -16.45
CA PHE A 380 9.26 8.45 -16.81
C PHE A 380 9.25 9.34 -15.57
N LYS A 381 10.19 10.26 -15.51
CA LYS A 381 10.18 11.39 -14.58
C LYS A 381 9.23 12.48 -15.10
N TYR A 382 8.78 13.36 -14.22
CA TYR A 382 7.86 14.45 -14.57
C TYR A 382 8.45 15.49 -15.54
N ASN A 383 9.76 15.48 -15.79
CA ASN A 383 10.45 16.36 -16.75
C ASN A 383 10.83 15.65 -18.06
N GLU A 384 10.44 14.38 -18.28
CA GLU A 384 10.80 13.60 -19.48
C GLU A 384 9.67 13.60 -20.53
N PHE A 385 9.21 14.80 -20.91
CA PHE A 385 8.07 14.99 -21.81
C PHE A 385 8.22 14.30 -23.17
N ASP A 386 9.32 14.55 -23.88
CA ASP A 386 9.51 14.03 -25.24
C ASP A 386 9.61 12.50 -25.25
N ALA A 387 10.29 11.93 -24.25
CA ALA A 387 10.40 10.48 -24.10
C ALA A 387 9.03 9.85 -23.80
N LEU A 388 8.22 10.46 -22.94
CA LEU A 388 6.87 9.99 -22.63
C LEU A 388 5.97 10.06 -23.88
N LYS A 389 5.95 11.19 -24.58
CA LYS A 389 5.17 11.37 -25.81
C LYS A 389 5.54 10.32 -26.86
N LYS A 390 6.85 10.12 -27.09
CA LYS A 390 7.37 9.11 -28.02
C LYS A 390 6.94 7.70 -27.62
N GLN A 391 7.00 7.35 -26.34
CA GLN A 391 6.59 6.04 -25.86
C GLN A 391 5.09 5.78 -26.08
N ILE A 392 4.24 6.79 -25.82
CA ILE A 392 2.79 6.67 -26.06
C ILE A 392 2.53 6.44 -27.56
N LEU A 393 3.21 7.19 -28.43
CA LEU A 393 3.09 7.02 -29.88
C LEU A 393 3.55 5.63 -30.32
N THR A 394 4.68 5.13 -29.80
CA THR A 394 5.17 3.77 -30.08
C THR A 394 4.15 2.70 -29.65
N CYS A 395 3.52 2.85 -28.46
CA CYS A 395 2.47 1.96 -28.03
C CYS A 395 1.25 2.00 -28.98
N PHE A 396 0.91 3.18 -29.48
CA PHE A 396 -0.19 3.33 -30.43
C PHE A 396 0.10 2.66 -31.78
N GLU A 397 1.30 2.86 -32.32
CA GLU A 397 1.75 2.20 -33.57
C GLU A 397 1.73 0.67 -33.43
N GLN A 398 2.19 0.14 -32.29
CA GLN A 398 2.12 -1.29 -32.00
C GLN A 398 0.68 -1.80 -31.84
N PHE A 399 -0.20 -0.99 -31.29
CA PHE A 399 -1.63 -1.27 -31.18
C PHE A 399 -2.25 -1.39 -32.59
N GLN A 400 -1.99 -0.46 -33.49
CA GLN A 400 -2.49 -0.48 -34.87
C GLN A 400 -2.03 -1.75 -35.62
N GLN A 401 -0.82 -2.21 -35.32
CA GLN A 401 -0.25 -3.44 -35.91
C GLN A 401 -0.70 -4.71 -35.17
N HIS A 402 -1.57 -4.64 -34.16
CA HIS A 402 -2.01 -5.75 -33.30
C HIS A 402 -0.88 -6.51 -32.61
N ASN A 403 0.24 -5.82 -32.34
CA ASN A 403 1.42 -6.43 -31.72
C ASN A 403 1.85 -5.75 -30.40
N LEU A 404 0.98 -4.91 -29.79
CA LEU A 404 1.24 -4.28 -28.51
C LEU A 404 1.28 -5.34 -27.40
N LYS A 405 2.48 -5.76 -27.04
CA LYS A 405 2.73 -6.82 -26.04
C LYS A 405 3.94 -6.46 -25.17
N VAL A 406 3.96 -7.01 -23.98
CA VAL A 406 5.14 -7.05 -23.10
C VAL A 406 5.53 -8.49 -22.85
N TYR A 407 6.79 -8.71 -22.55
CA TYR A 407 7.34 -10.02 -22.21
C TYR A 407 7.95 -9.96 -20.82
N PRO A 408 7.11 -10.09 -19.77
CA PRO A 408 7.56 -10.00 -18.41
C PRO A 408 8.56 -11.09 -18.05
N VAL A 409 9.55 -10.75 -17.24
CA VAL A 409 10.55 -11.67 -16.72
C VAL A 409 10.60 -11.61 -15.20
N SER A 410 11.06 -12.68 -14.56
CA SER A 410 11.33 -12.71 -13.11
C SER A 410 10.15 -12.31 -12.20
N LEU A 411 8.90 -12.46 -12.67
CA LEU A 411 7.72 -12.10 -11.88
C LEU A 411 7.56 -12.97 -10.63
N GLN A 412 7.97 -14.23 -10.69
CA GLN A 412 7.76 -15.23 -9.63
C GLN A 412 8.25 -14.76 -8.25
N GLN A 413 9.34 -13.97 -8.18
CA GLN A 413 9.85 -13.43 -6.94
C GLN A 413 8.87 -12.49 -6.21
N TYR A 414 7.92 -11.90 -6.95
CA TYR A 414 6.89 -11.02 -6.42
C TYR A 414 5.55 -11.73 -6.17
N SER A 415 5.48 -13.07 -6.39
CA SER A 415 4.29 -13.81 -5.98
C SER A 415 4.16 -13.83 -4.46
N ARG A 416 2.95 -13.72 -3.94
CA ARG A 416 2.72 -13.73 -2.48
C ARG A 416 3.22 -15.01 -1.83
N LYS A 417 3.19 -16.14 -2.56
CA LYS A 417 3.78 -17.41 -2.08
C LYS A 417 5.29 -17.33 -1.94
N SER A 418 6.01 -16.80 -2.94
CA SER A 418 7.48 -16.64 -2.87
C SER A 418 7.89 -15.62 -1.79
N LEU A 419 7.13 -14.54 -1.63
CA LEU A 419 7.36 -13.57 -0.55
C LEU A 419 7.11 -14.19 0.83
N THR A 420 6.13 -15.11 0.95
CA THR A 420 5.89 -15.87 2.18
C THR A 420 7.03 -16.86 2.45
N GLU A 421 7.57 -17.50 1.41
CA GLU A 421 8.76 -18.33 1.54
C GLU A 421 9.94 -17.51 2.07
N LYS A 422 10.15 -16.31 1.55
CA LYS A 422 11.18 -15.39 2.05
C LYS A 422 10.97 -15.04 3.52
N LEU A 423 9.73 -14.72 3.92
CA LEU A 423 9.35 -14.48 5.31
C LEU A 423 9.59 -15.73 6.18
N SER A 424 9.24 -16.92 5.71
CA SER A 424 9.43 -18.16 6.46
C SER A 424 10.91 -18.47 6.74
N LYS A 425 11.81 -18.15 5.79
CA LYS A 425 13.25 -18.27 5.99
C LYS A 425 13.74 -17.35 7.10
N LEU A 426 13.25 -16.11 7.17
CA LEU A 426 13.55 -15.20 8.29
C LEU A 426 13.02 -15.74 9.62
N LEU A 427 11.80 -16.27 9.65
CA LEU A 427 11.21 -16.81 10.86
C LEU A 427 11.96 -18.06 11.39
N ASN A 428 12.63 -18.80 10.53
CA ASN A 428 13.40 -20.00 10.86
C ASN A 428 14.88 -19.72 11.11
N SER A 429 15.38 -18.51 10.81
CA SER A 429 16.74 -18.12 11.15
C SER A 429 16.90 -17.97 12.67
N LYS A 430 18.07 -18.31 13.19
CA LYS A 430 18.41 -18.02 14.59
C LYS A 430 18.90 -16.56 14.66
N PHE A 431 18.26 -15.74 15.46
CA PHE A 431 18.65 -14.35 15.75
C PHE A 431 19.55 -14.29 16.97
#